data_ddf0580f05ff545ef37722ad04ea4b14
#
_entry.id   ddf0580f05ff545ef37722ad04ea4b14
#
_cell.length_a   1.000
_cell.length_b   1.000
_cell.length_c   1.000
_cell.angle_alpha   90.00
_cell.angle_beta   90.00
_cell.angle_gamma   90.00
#
_symmetry.space_group_name_H-M   'P 1'
#
loop_
_entity.id
_entity.type
_entity.pdbx_description
1 polymer ?
#
loop_
_entity_poly.entity_id
_entity_poly.type
_entity_poly.pdbx_seq_one_letter_code
_entity_poly.pdbx_strand_id
1 'polypeptide(L)'
;MNCLSLYVEKWYIVGAICTGNGLQRIVLPNGEDRIWLYFFEDVANDRIFYGRNNKRNAQNREPHYYQDVFSSIVDSEAKFKKFGRDYPLAEIFKYSNILDDLRTAYSKWASDEKIPTYLSFSQDISYHAQSLFKEQLEKNGFVIKQYVGKIEFLAMEWLSRTNRLSLPKDKKALVLKSSNENLHMSVYSTDGKLLIESSHDTLPGYGSDVRRHAVIEDVIKQGNSTLRFLTRQEEIDHEMKRMEDFVEEWILKLDSGRPGIPVRITDINFSLAPDNKFTANLKSRTIDDRTKAIIRTIIDYVKKFVTDKEGIHEYDLAAVVLIGNSFENNQYFREIDQWL
;
A
#
# COMPACT_ATOMS: atom_id res chain seq x y z
N MET A 1 -1.04 -24.28 -18.18
CA MET A 1 -2.31 -23.80 -17.61
C MET A 1 -2.13 -22.31 -17.38
N ASN A 2 -2.97 -21.48 -17.99
CA ASN A 2 -2.92 -20.05 -17.75
C ASN A 2 -3.75 -19.73 -16.49
N CYS A 3 -3.29 -18.76 -15.71
CA CYS A 3 -4.03 -18.30 -14.55
C CYS A 3 -3.72 -16.83 -14.26
N LEU A 4 -4.68 -16.18 -13.62
CA LEU A 4 -4.56 -14.84 -13.09
C LEU A 4 -4.16 -14.92 -11.61
N SER A 5 -3.20 -14.11 -11.19
CA SER A 5 -2.85 -13.94 -9.79
C SER A 5 -3.11 -12.48 -9.41
N LEU A 6 -3.90 -12.25 -8.38
CA LEU A 6 -4.22 -10.92 -7.88
C LEU A 6 -3.78 -10.79 -6.43
N TYR A 7 -3.06 -9.69 -6.14
CA TYR A 7 -2.81 -9.23 -4.79
C TYR A 7 -3.58 -7.93 -4.57
N VAL A 8 -4.42 -7.92 -3.55
CA VAL A 8 -5.38 -6.87 -3.23
C VAL A 8 -4.91 -6.12 -2.00
N GLU A 9 -4.54 -4.86 -2.19
CA GLU A 9 -4.27 -3.89 -1.16
C GLU A 9 -5.51 -3.01 -0.91
N LYS A 10 -5.51 -2.30 0.18
CA LYS A 10 -6.62 -1.41 0.56
C LYS A 10 -6.95 -0.37 -0.52
N TRP A 11 -5.92 0.12 -1.22
CA TRP A 11 -6.02 1.23 -2.18
C TRP A 11 -5.80 0.84 -3.64
N TYR A 12 -5.30 -0.35 -3.90
CA TYR A 12 -5.03 -0.81 -5.26
C TYR A 12 -4.99 -2.34 -5.34
N ILE A 13 -5.12 -2.83 -6.58
CA ILE A 13 -4.89 -4.23 -6.91
C ILE A 13 -3.71 -4.28 -7.88
N VAL A 14 -2.80 -5.22 -7.66
CA VAL A 14 -1.78 -5.61 -8.62
C VAL A 14 -2.04 -7.03 -9.08
N GLY A 15 -1.65 -7.32 -10.32
CA GLY A 15 -1.87 -8.64 -10.85
C GLY A 15 -0.77 -9.11 -11.78
N ALA A 16 -0.73 -10.42 -11.96
CA ALA A 16 0.11 -11.08 -12.93
C ALA A 16 -0.63 -12.24 -13.58
N ILE A 17 -0.28 -12.52 -14.84
CA ILE A 17 -0.78 -13.67 -15.59
C ILE A 17 0.36 -14.68 -15.69
N CYS A 18 0.11 -15.87 -15.19
CA CYS A 18 1.01 -17.02 -15.38
C CYS A 18 0.59 -17.75 -16.65
N THR A 19 1.52 -17.91 -17.58
CA THR A 19 1.34 -18.65 -18.82
C THR A 19 2.39 -19.76 -18.91
N GLY A 20 2.28 -20.65 -19.91
CA GLY A 20 3.33 -21.62 -20.20
C GLY A 20 4.69 -20.99 -20.50
N ASN A 21 4.71 -19.71 -20.89
CA ASN A 21 5.92 -18.94 -21.22
C ASN A 21 6.45 -18.08 -20.06
N GLY A 22 5.87 -18.21 -18.87
CA GLY A 22 6.31 -17.49 -17.68
C GLY A 22 5.26 -16.52 -17.10
N LEU A 23 5.73 -15.64 -16.23
CA LEU A 23 4.91 -14.67 -15.52
C LEU A 23 4.91 -13.33 -16.26
N GLN A 24 3.72 -12.80 -16.55
CA GLN A 24 3.52 -11.50 -17.18
C GLN A 24 2.75 -10.59 -16.22
N ARG A 25 3.24 -9.36 -16.03
CA ARG A 25 2.55 -8.35 -15.24
C ARG A 25 1.29 -7.90 -15.97
N ILE A 26 0.20 -7.70 -15.24
CA ILE A 26 -1.00 -7.09 -15.81
C ILE A 26 -0.70 -5.62 -16.10
N VAL A 27 -1.03 -5.23 -17.34
CA VAL A 27 -1.08 -3.83 -17.75
C VAL A 27 -2.49 -3.56 -18.27
N LEU A 28 -3.16 -2.63 -17.64
CA LEU A 28 -4.52 -2.24 -17.99
C LEU A 28 -4.59 -1.56 -19.37
N PRO A 29 -5.78 -1.40 -19.97
CA PRO A 29 -5.94 -0.69 -21.23
C PRO A 29 -5.41 0.74 -21.23
N ASN A 30 -5.42 1.42 -20.07
CA ASN A 30 -4.87 2.77 -19.89
C ASN A 30 -3.34 2.82 -19.69
N GLY A 31 -2.65 1.66 -19.72
CA GLY A 31 -1.21 1.56 -19.53
C GLY A 31 -0.75 1.45 -18.07
N GLU A 32 -1.65 1.53 -17.10
CA GLU A 32 -1.31 1.36 -15.69
C GLU A 32 -1.10 -0.11 -15.33
N ASP A 33 -0.16 -0.36 -14.42
CA ASP A 33 0.16 -1.68 -13.87
C ASP A 33 -0.48 -1.93 -12.48
N ARG A 34 -1.27 -0.98 -12.02
CA ARG A 34 -2.04 -1.03 -10.78
C ARG A 34 -3.46 -0.57 -11.04
N ILE A 35 -4.41 -1.23 -10.40
CA ILE A 35 -5.81 -0.84 -10.40
C ILE A 35 -6.04 -0.03 -9.13
N TRP A 36 -6.12 1.28 -9.25
CA TRP A 36 -6.37 2.15 -8.11
C TRP A 36 -7.85 2.13 -7.72
N LEU A 37 -8.14 1.88 -6.44
CA LEU A 37 -9.48 1.71 -5.90
C LEU A 37 -10.07 3.04 -5.37
N TYR A 38 -9.90 4.10 -6.12
CA TYR A 38 -10.58 5.38 -5.92
C TYR A 38 -11.68 5.50 -6.95
N PHE A 39 -12.91 5.63 -6.48
CA PHE A 39 -14.07 5.62 -7.36
C PHE A 39 -14.74 6.97 -7.42
N PHE A 40 -15.31 7.28 -8.57
CA PHE A 40 -16.16 8.45 -8.80
C PHE A 40 -17.48 8.02 -9.44
N GLU A 41 -18.58 8.42 -8.82
CA GLU A 41 -19.94 8.21 -9.31
C GLU A 41 -20.39 9.44 -10.13
N ASP A 42 -20.40 9.32 -11.44
CA ASP A 42 -20.96 10.33 -12.34
C ASP A 42 -22.47 10.10 -12.47
N VAL A 43 -23.22 10.70 -11.57
CA VAL A 43 -24.69 10.57 -11.51
C VAL A 43 -25.36 11.11 -12.77
N ALA A 44 -24.78 12.15 -13.40
CA ALA A 44 -25.36 12.78 -14.58
C ALA A 44 -25.31 11.87 -15.82
N ASN A 45 -24.24 11.09 -15.96
CA ASN A 45 -24.02 10.19 -17.09
C ASN A 45 -24.24 8.71 -16.72
N ASP A 46 -24.66 8.44 -15.50
CA ASP A 46 -24.88 7.08 -14.98
C ASP A 46 -23.67 6.17 -15.13
N ARG A 47 -22.49 6.68 -14.74
CA ARG A 47 -21.21 5.97 -14.87
C ARG A 47 -20.45 5.98 -13.56
N ILE A 48 -19.69 4.91 -13.36
CA ILE A 48 -18.74 4.80 -12.26
C ILE A 48 -17.35 4.67 -12.85
N PHE A 49 -16.49 5.59 -12.50
CA PHE A 49 -15.08 5.59 -12.87
C PHE A 49 -14.23 5.15 -11.69
N TYR A 50 -13.13 4.49 -11.98
CA TYR A 50 -12.10 4.18 -11.00
C TYR A 50 -10.74 4.70 -11.48
N GLY A 51 -9.78 4.81 -10.58
CA GLY A 51 -8.40 5.14 -10.94
C GLY A 51 -7.76 6.23 -10.09
N ARG A 52 -6.48 6.45 -10.33
CA ARG A 52 -5.63 7.38 -9.56
C ARG A 52 -6.13 8.83 -9.64
N ASN A 53 -6.72 9.22 -10.75
CA ASN A 53 -7.22 10.58 -10.96
C ASN A 53 -8.32 10.97 -9.96
N ASN A 54 -9.02 9.99 -9.39
CA ASN A 54 -10.07 10.22 -8.39
C ASN A 54 -9.52 10.33 -6.97
N LYS A 55 -8.22 10.04 -6.76
CA LYS A 55 -7.59 9.94 -5.43
C LYS A 55 -7.83 11.19 -4.60
N ARG A 56 -7.49 12.36 -5.12
CA ARG A 56 -7.57 13.64 -4.40
C ARG A 56 -8.98 13.93 -3.89
N ASN A 57 -9.98 13.82 -4.77
CA ASN A 57 -11.36 14.15 -4.43
C ASN A 57 -11.95 13.11 -3.47
N ALA A 58 -11.60 11.83 -3.64
CA ALA A 58 -12.01 10.77 -2.73
C ALA A 58 -11.42 10.96 -1.32
N GLN A 59 -10.17 11.38 -1.22
CA GLN A 59 -9.50 11.67 0.06
C GLN A 59 -10.05 12.92 0.73
N ASN A 60 -10.46 13.92 -0.05
CA ASN A 60 -11.18 15.10 0.46
C ASN A 60 -12.64 14.80 0.82
N ARG A 61 -13.11 13.56 0.65
CA ARG A 61 -14.49 13.14 0.88
C ARG A 61 -15.51 13.98 0.10
N GLU A 62 -15.14 14.37 -1.11
CA GLU A 62 -16.08 15.05 -1.99
C GLU A 62 -17.29 14.14 -2.28
N PRO A 63 -18.51 14.69 -2.43
CA PRO A 63 -19.68 13.92 -2.76
C PRO A 63 -19.46 13.07 -4.02
N HIS A 64 -19.97 11.83 -4.00
CA HIS A 64 -19.84 10.88 -5.11
C HIS A 64 -18.43 10.31 -5.36
N TYR A 65 -17.45 10.62 -4.48
CA TYR A 65 -16.13 10.01 -4.51
C TYR A 65 -15.97 9.03 -3.35
N TYR A 66 -15.45 7.84 -3.66
CA TYR A 66 -15.29 6.77 -2.68
C TYR A 66 -13.82 6.36 -2.58
N GLN A 67 -13.35 6.28 -1.36
CA GLN A 67 -12.07 5.70 -0.99
C GLN A 67 -12.30 4.62 0.07
N ASP A 68 -11.25 3.81 0.32
CA ASP A 68 -11.32 2.77 1.35
C ASP A 68 -12.56 1.88 1.21
N VAL A 69 -12.81 1.48 -0.03
CA VAL A 69 -14.02 0.72 -0.37
C VAL A 69 -14.12 -0.56 0.44
N PHE A 70 -12.97 -1.20 0.76
CA PHE A 70 -12.97 -2.43 1.55
C PHE A 70 -13.45 -2.23 3.00
N SER A 71 -13.21 -1.08 3.60
CA SER A 71 -13.80 -0.77 4.91
C SER A 71 -15.27 -0.43 4.81
N SER A 72 -15.70 0.16 3.70
CA SER A 72 -17.07 0.64 3.52
C SER A 72 -18.03 -0.45 3.02
N ILE A 73 -17.58 -1.43 2.23
CA ILE A 73 -18.47 -2.49 1.70
C ILE A 73 -19.00 -3.46 2.75
N VAL A 74 -18.41 -3.48 3.94
CA VAL A 74 -18.91 -4.28 5.07
C VAL A 74 -20.14 -3.64 5.74
N ASP A 75 -20.38 -2.36 5.50
CA ASP A 75 -21.59 -1.67 5.93
C ASP A 75 -22.71 -1.95 4.93
N SER A 76 -23.74 -2.65 5.39
CA SER A 76 -24.92 -3.00 4.57
C SER A 76 -25.72 -1.77 4.11
N GLU A 77 -25.55 -0.63 4.79
CA GLU A 77 -26.23 0.63 4.45
C GLU A 77 -25.42 1.46 3.44
N ALA A 78 -24.15 1.14 3.20
CA ALA A 78 -23.33 1.83 2.21
C ALA A 78 -23.81 1.53 0.78
N LYS A 79 -24.19 2.58 0.05
CA LYS A 79 -24.79 2.51 -1.27
C LYS A 79 -24.15 3.50 -2.23
N PHE A 80 -24.27 3.21 -3.51
CA PHE A 80 -24.04 4.15 -4.61
C PHE A 80 -25.25 4.16 -5.56
N LYS A 81 -25.38 5.18 -6.36
CA LYS A 81 -26.49 5.31 -7.32
C LYS A 81 -26.09 4.88 -8.73
N LYS A 82 -26.97 4.12 -9.38
CA LYS A 82 -26.85 3.78 -10.81
C LYS A 82 -28.24 3.51 -11.38
N PHE A 83 -28.48 3.98 -12.60
CA PHE A 83 -29.80 3.88 -13.25
C PHE A 83 -30.95 4.42 -12.38
N GLY A 84 -30.68 5.49 -11.61
CA GLY A 84 -31.66 6.09 -10.72
C GLY A 84 -32.03 5.23 -9.50
N ARG A 85 -31.28 4.15 -9.21
CA ARG A 85 -31.51 3.22 -8.10
C ARG A 85 -30.29 3.14 -7.20
N ASP A 86 -30.51 2.82 -5.93
CA ASP A 86 -29.48 2.55 -4.97
C ASP A 86 -29.02 1.09 -5.07
N TYR A 87 -27.70 0.89 -5.13
CA TYR A 87 -27.06 -0.42 -5.13
C TYR A 87 -26.12 -0.55 -3.91
N PRO A 88 -25.97 -1.74 -3.33
CA PRO A 88 -24.98 -1.98 -2.30
C PRO A 88 -23.56 -1.60 -2.78
N LEU A 89 -22.80 -0.94 -1.94
CA LEU A 89 -21.44 -0.49 -2.32
C LEU A 89 -20.54 -1.66 -2.75
N ALA A 90 -20.77 -2.87 -2.24
CA ALA A 90 -20.05 -4.08 -2.66
C ALA A 90 -20.14 -4.37 -4.17
N GLU A 91 -21.19 -3.88 -4.85
CA GLU A 91 -21.36 -4.05 -6.30
C GLU A 91 -20.56 -3.02 -7.13
N ILE A 92 -19.89 -2.07 -6.50
CA ILE A 92 -19.15 -1.00 -7.21
C ILE A 92 -18.07 -1.59 -8.15
N PHE A 93 -17.46 -2.71 -7.77
CA PHE A 93 -16.46 -3.40 -8.60
C PHE A 93 -17.03 -3.89 -9.93
N LYS A 94 -18.28 -4.34 -9.95
CA LYS A 94 -19.00 -4.77 -11.17
C LYS A 94 -19.31 -3.57 -12.07
N TYR A 95 -19.80 -2.48 -11.49
CA TYR A 95 -20.30 -1.35 -12.25
C TYR A 95 -19.22 -0.33 -12.65
N SER A 96 -18.00 -0.45 -12.11
CA SER A 96 -16.85 0.41 -12.40
C SER A 96 -15.98 -0.06 -13.56
N ASN A 97 -16.34 -1.14 -14.26
CA ASN A 97 -15.56 -1.79 -15.31
C ASN A 97 -14.23 -2.44 -14.88
N ILE A 98 -13.85 -2.42 -13.59
CA ILE A 98 -12.62 -3.06 -13.10
C ILE A 98 -12.54 -4.53 -13.53
N LEU A 99 -13.64 -5.25 -13.40
CA LEU A 99 -13.67 -6.69 -13.73
C LEU A 99 -13.56 -6.94 -15.22
N ASP A 100 -14.12 -6.05 -16.06
CA ASP A 100 -14.00 -6.10 -17.52
C ASP A 100 -12.57 -5.74 -17.98
N ASP A 101 -11.94 -4.77 -17.34
CA ASP A 101 -10.55 -4.39 -17.62
C ASP A 101 -9.57 -5.51 -17.23
N LEU A 102 -9.80 -6.19 -16.09
CA LEU A 102 -9.05 -7.39 -15.72
C LEU A 102 -9.23 -8.51 -16.73
N ARG A 103 -10.45 -8.76 -17.18
CA ARG A 103 -10.75 -9.75 -18.23
C ARG A 103 -10.07 -9.39 -19.54
N THR A 104 -10.12 -8.13 -19.95
CA THR A 104 -9.48 -7.62 -21.15
C THR A 104 -7.95 -7.76 -21.08
N ALA A 105 -7.36 -7.46 -19.93
CA ALA A 105 -5.93 -7.64 -19.72
C ALA A 105 -5.53 -9.12 -19.79
N TYR A 106 -6.34 -10.02 -19.21
CA TYR A 106 -6.11 -11.46 -19.26
C TYR A 106 -6.25 -12.00 -20.68
N SER A 107 -7.25 -11.56 -21.44
CA SER A 107 -7.54 -12.05 -22.80
C SER A 107 -6.42 -11.79 -23.81
N LYS A 108 -5.51 -10.87 -23.53
CA LYS A 108 -4.29 -10.67 -24.35
C LYS A 108 -3.35 -11.88 -24.31
N TRP A 109 -3.46 -12.75 -23.31
CA TRP A 109 -2.55 -13.85 -23.05
C TRP A 109 -3.21 -15.23 -23.06
N ALA A 110 -4.53 -15.27 -22.85
CA ALA A 110 -5.32 -16.49 -22.76
C ALA A 110 -6.77 -16.24 -23.17
N SER A 111 -7.41 -17.29 -23.70
CA SER A 111 -8.80 -17.22 -24.21
C SER A 111 -9.79 -18.02 -23.36
N ASP A 112 -9.50 -18.19 -22.07
CA ASP A 112 -10.35 -18.96 -21.18
C ASP A 112 -11.67 -18.20 -20.90
N GLU A 113 -12.81 -18.81 -21.11
CA GLU A 113 -14.12 -18.24 -20.77
C GLU A 113 -14.26 -18.00 -19.26
N LYS A 114 -13.74 -18.94 -18.48
CA LYS A 114 -13.64 -18.84 -17.02
C LYS A 114 -12.19 -18.66 -16.62
N ILE A 115 -11.89 -17.56 -15.95
CA ILE A 115 -10.52 -17.16 -15.62
C ILE A 115 -10.07 -17.82 -14.32
N PRO A 116 -9.15 -18.82 -14.35
CA PRO A 116 -8.60 -19.40 -13.13
C PRO A 116 -7.81 -18.33 -12.37
N THR A 117 -8.20 -18.06 -11.13
CA THR A 117 -7.68 -16.94 -10.37
C THR A 117 -7.13 -17.37 -9.01
N TYR A 118 -5.92 -16.95 -8.70
CA TYR A 118 -5.32 -17.03 -7.37
C TYR A 118 -5.43 -15.65 -6.72
N LEU A 119 -5.89 -15.62 -5.48
CA LEU A 119 -6.24 -14.38 -4.79
C LEU A 119 -5.51 -14.29 -3.46
N SER A 120 -4.88 -13.15 -3.21
CA SER A 120 -4.25 -12.80 -1.94
C SER A 120 -4.65 -11.39 -1.53
N PHE A 121 -4.76 -11.15 -0.22
CA PHE A 121 -5.15 -9.86 0.33
C PHE A 121 -4.13 -9.33 1.34
N SER A 122 -4.08 -8.01 1.44
CA SER A 122 -3.42 -7.35 2.56
C SER A 122 -4.12 -7.68 3.88
N GLN A 123 -3.35 -7.70 4.96
CA GLN A 123 -3.87 -7.91 6.31
C GLN A 123 -4.81 -6.78 6.78
N ASP A 124 -4.70 -5.61 6.15
CA ASP A 124 -5.54 -4.44 6.46
C ASP A 124 -7.00 -4.59 5.96
N ILE A 125 -7.29 -5.64 5.17
CA ILE A 125 -8.63 -5.90 4.64
C ILE A 125 -9.31 -6.96 5.49
N SER A 126 -10.47 -6.63 6.05
CA SER A 126 -11.24 -7.57 6.89
C SER A 126 -11.66 -8.82 6.12
N TYR A 127 -11.76 -9.94 6.81
CA TYR A 127 -12.17 -11.22 6.20
C TYR A 127 -13.54 -11.13 5.52
N HIS A 128 -14.46 -10.34 6.08
CA HIS A 128 -15.77 -10.12 5.48
C HIS A 128 -15.68 -9.37 4.15
N ALA A 129 -14.89 -8.29 4.08
CA ALA A 129 -14.64 -7.55 2.83
C ALA A 129 -13.96 -8.43 1.76
N GLN A 130 -13.01 -9.27 2.17
CA GLN A 130 -12.37 -10.25 1.29
C GLN A 130 -13.40 -11.21 0.68
N SER A 131 -14.33 -11.70 1.48
CA SER A 131 -15.39 -12.61 1.04
C SER A 131 -16.34 -11.94 0.05
N LEU A 132 -16.74 -10.71 0.32
CA LEU A 132 -17.61 -9.94 -0.60
C LEU A 132 -16.91 -9.67 -1.94
N PHE A 133 -15.64 -9.29 -1.93
CA PHE A 133 -14.88 -9.08 -3.17
C PHE A 133 -14.70 -10.37 -3.98
N LYS A 134 -14.39 -11.49 -3.29
CA LYS A 134 -14.33 -12.81 -3.90
C LYS A 134 -15.65 -13.18 -4.59
N GLU A 135 -16.77 -12.96 -3.93
CA GLU A 135 -18.10 -13.21 -4.48
C GLU A 135 -18.34 -12.38 -5.77
N GLN A 136 -17.91 -11.12 -5.80
CA GLN A 136 -18.01 -10.30 -7.01
C GLN A 136 -17.16 -10.85 -8.16
N LEU A 137 -15.95 -11.31 -7.90
CA LEU A 137 -15.11 -11.97 -8.89
C LEU A 137 -15.80 -13.22 -9.44
N GLU A 138 -16.29 -14.10 -8.57
CA GLU A 138 -16.93 -15.38 -8.95
C GLU A 138 -18.20 -15.17 -9.78
N LYS A 139 -19.04 -14.20 -9.42
CA LYS A 139 -20.24 -13.80 -10.19
C LYS A 139 -19.89 -13.26 -11.59
N ASN A 140 -18.67 -12.78 -11.77
CA ASN A 140 -18.21 -12.24 -13.05
C ASN A 140 -17.23 -13.16 -13.78
N GLY A 141 -17.29 -14.48 -13.53
CA GLY A 141 -16.61 -15.51 -14.31
C GLY A 141 -15.14 -15.76 -13.95
N PHE A 142 -14.67 -15.24 -12.81
CA PHE A 142 -13.38 -15.62 -12.25
C PHE A 142 -13.56 -16.86 -11.37
N VAL A 143 -12.70 -17.85 -11.55
CA VAL A 143 -12.78 -19.09 -10.77
C VAL A 143 -11.64 -19.10 -9.76
N ILE A 144 -11.97 -18.85 -8.51
CA ILE A 144 -10.97 -18.80 -7.45
C ILE A 144 -10.47 -20.23 -7.18
N LYS A 145 -9.19 -20.48 -7.52
CA LYS A 145 -8.53 -21.77 -7.38
C LYS A 145 -7.91 -21.95 -6.01
N GLN A 146 -7.32 -20.91 -5.49
CA GLN A 146 -6.72 -20.91 -4.18
C GLN A 146 -6.81 -19.51 -3.59
N TYR A 147 -7.16 -19.45 -2.33
CA TYR A 147 -7.00 -18.27 -1.49
C TYR A 147 -5.64 -18.37 -0.80
N VAL A 148 -4.80 -17.40 -1.04
CA VAL A 148 -3.48 -17.32 -0.40
C VAL A 148 -3.53 -16.22 0.64
N GLY A 149 -3.36 -16.57 1.91
CA GLY A 149 -3.55 -15.64 3.01
C GLY A 149 -2.58 -14.45 2.98
N LYS A 150 -1.32 -14.71 3.27
CA LYS A 150 -0.32 -13.65 3.44
C LYS A 150 0.69 -13.64 2.30
N ILE A 151 0.97 -12.47 1.75
CA ILE A 151 1.98 -12.30 0.68
C ILE A 151 3.40 -12.58 1.22
N GLU A 152 3.62 -12.31 2.50
CA GLU A 152 4.87 -12.60 3.19
C GLU A 152 5.20 -14.08 3.12
N PHE A 153 4.21 -14.92 3.37
CA PHE A 153 4.35 -16.38 3.26
C PHE A 153 4.71 -16.81 1.84
N LEU A 154 4.03 -16.24 0.84
CA LEU A 154 4.34 -16.51 -0.57
C LEU A 154 5.75 -16.10 -0.96
N ALA A 155 6.20 -14.93 -0.49
CA ALA A 155 7.54 -14.46 -0.75
C ALA A 155 8.58 -15.41 -0.16
N MET A 156 8.37 -15.85 1.09
CA MET A 156 9.24 -16.80 1.77
C MET A 156 9.27 -18.16 1.05
N GLU A 157 8.10 -18.67 0.66
CA GLU A 157 8.01 -19.92 -0.08
C GLU A 157 8.69 -19.83 -1.45
N TRP A 158 8.50 -18.72 -2.17
CA TRP A 158 9.16 -18.48 -3.46
C TRP A 158 10.68 -18.40 -3.32
N LEU A 159 11.20 -17.66 -2.34
CA LEU A 159 12.62 -17.54 -2.07
C LEU A 159 13.24 -18.90 -1.73
N SER A 160 12.56 -19.71 -0.92
CA SER A 160 12.99 -21.05 -0.56
C SER A 160 13.01 -21.99 -1.78
N ARG A 161 11.94 -22.04 -2.59
CA ARG A 161 11.84 -22.86 -3.79
C ARG A 161 12.84 -22.50 -4.88
N THR A 162 13.24 -21.23 -4.94
CA THR A 162 14.23 -20.75 -5.92
C THR A 162 15.68 -20.82 -5.41
N ASN A 163 15.92 -21.45 -4.27
CA ASN A 163 17.21 -21.54 -3.58
C ASN A 163 17.86 -20.16 -3.30
N ARG A 164 17.05 -19.09 -3.23
CA ARG A 164 17.52 -17.75 -2.87
C ARG A 164 17.56 -17.53 -1.36
N LEU A 165 16.82 -18.34 -0.62
CA LEU A 165 16.81 -18.36 0.83
C LEU A 165 16.90 -19.81 1.29
N SER A 166 17.94 -20.11 2.08
CA SER A 166 18.02 -21.34 2.84
C SER A 166 17.77 -21.01 4.30
N LEU A 167 16.67 -21.50 4.85
CA LEU A 167 16.33 -21.31 6.27
C LEU A 167 16.64 -22.60 7.02
N PRO A 168 17.74 -22.67 7.79
CA PRO A 168 18.02 -23.81 8.70
C PRO A 168 16.93 -23.95 9.76
N LYS A 169 16.73 -25.16 10.28
CA LYS A 169 15.69 -25.46 11.29
C LYS A 169 15.88 -24.69 12.60
N ASP A 170 17.12 -24.41 12.95
CA ASP A 170 17.52 -23.69 14.16
C ASP A 170 17.59 -22.17 13.98
N LYS A 171 17.30 -21.71 12.77
CA LYS A 171 17.33 -20.28 12.41
C LYS A 171 15.94 -19.75 12.08
N LYS A 172 15.82 -18.44 12.14
CA LYS A 172 14.61 -17.70 11.84
C LYS A 172 14.83 -16.71 10.71
N ALA A 173 13.76 -16.31 10.04
CA ALA A 173 13.77 -15.22 9.09
C ALA A 173 12.79 -14.14 9.55
N LEU A 174 13.25 -12.89 9.54
CA LEU A 174 12.42 -11.73 9.77
C LEU A 174 11.90 -11.23 8.42
N VAL A 175 10.61 -11.02 8.33
CA VAL A 175 9.97 -10.40 7.16
C VAL A 175 9.40 -9.05 7.56
N LEU A 176 9.85 -8.00 6.89
CA LEU A 176 9.32 -6.66 7.03
C LEU A 176 8.52 -6.34 5.77
N LYS A 177 7.24 -6.07 5.94
CA LYS A 177 6.36 -5.67 4.83
C LYS A 177 5.82 -4.28 5.07
N SER A 178 6.09 -3.36 4.16
CA SER A 178 5.42 -2.08 4.13
C SER A 178 4.09 -2.18 3.40
N SER A 179 3.02 -1.72 4.04
CA SER A 179 1.75 -1.38 3.40
C SER A 179 1.65 0.14 3.25
N ASN A 180 0.52 0.65 2.75
CA ASN A 180 0.36 2.10 2.63
C ASN A 180 0.27 2.84 3.98
N GLU A 181 -0.17 2.17 5.03
CA GLU A 181 -0.38 2.77 6.35
C GLU A 181 0.57 2.19 7.41
N ASN A 182 0.91 0.90 7.31
CA ASN A 182 1.55 0.17 8.39
C ASN A 182 2.80 -0.57 7.92
N LEU A 183 3.77 -0.70 8.84
CA LEU A 183 4.86 -1.65 8.71
C LEU A 183 4.49 -2.93 9.47
N HIS A 184 4.38 -4.04 8.74
CA HIS A 184 4.13 -5.36 9.31
C HIS A 184 5.46 -6.09 9.49
N MET A 185 5.62 -6.75 10.62
CA MET A 185 6.78 -7.54 10.99
C MET A 185 6.32 -8.95 11.28
N SER A 186 6.94 -9.94 10.67
CA SER A 186 6.65 -11.35 10.91
C SER A 186 7.93 -12.14 11.03
N VAL A 187 7.96 -13.08 11.98
CA VAL A 187 9.07 -14.00 12.15
C VAL A 187 8.65 -15.37 11.65
N TYR A 188 9.48 -15.94 10.79
CA TYR A 188 9.29 -17.28 10.23
C TYR A 188 10.37 -18.24 10.69
N SER A 189 9.97 -19.48 10.95
CA SER A 189 10.83 -20.63 11.21
C SER A 189 10.47 -21.78 10.26
N THR A 190 11.23 -22.86 10.26
CA THR A 190 10.91 -24.06 9.52
C THR A 190 11.19 -25.31 10.32
N ASP A 191 10.34 -26.33 10.17
CA ASP A 191 10.60 -27.68 10.63
C ASP A 191 11.39 -28.53 9.60
N GLY A 192 11.78 -27.91 8.48
CA GLY A 192 12.44 -28.52 7.34
C GLY A 192 11.48 -29.05 6.25
N LYS A 193 10.16 -28.92 6.47
CA LYS A 193 9.10 -29.26 5.50
C LYS A 193 8.16 -28.09 5.27
N LEU A 194 7.80 -27.38 6.33
CA LEU A 194 6.84 -26.29 6.32
C LEU A 194 7.48 -25.02 6.85
N LEU A 195 7.08 -23.89 6.28
CA LEU A 195 7.32 -22.57 6.86
C LEU A 195 6.23 -22.29 7.89
N ILE A 196 6.64 -21.82 9.06
CA ILE A 196 5.76 -21.52 10.19
C ILE A 196 5.97 -20.07 10.59
N GLU A 197 4.92 -19.26 10.55
CA GLU A 197 4.93 -17.93 11.15
C GLU A 197 4.85 -18.09 12.65
N SER A 198 5.92 -17.74 13.36
CA SER A 198 5.98 -17.88 14.82
C SER A 198 5.40 -16.68 15.55
N SER A 199 5.51 -15.50 14.95
CA SER A 199 4.97 -14.26 15.50
C SER A 199 4.81 -13.17 14.47
N HIS A 200 3.99 -12.16 14.81
CA HIS A 200 3.84 -10.95 14.03
C HIS A 200 3.55 -9.73 14.92
N ASP A 201 3.88 -8.56 14.39
CA ASP A 201 3.52 -7.27 14.97
C ASP A 201 3.32 -6.24 13.87
N THR A 202 2.73 -5.10 14.22
CA THR A 202 2.45 -4.02 13.28
C THR A 202 2.84 -2.68 13.91
N LEU A 203 3.64 -1.90 13.18
CA LEU A 203 3.97 -0.53 13.54
C LEU A 203 3.10 0.42 12.71
N PRO A 204 2.07 1.05 13.31
CA PRO A 204 1.16 1.93 12.60
C PRO A 204 1.86 3.22 12.14
N GLY A 205 1.45 3.75 11.00
CA GLY A 205 1.93 5.03 10.47
C GLY A 205 3.29 4.97 9.74
N TYR A 206 3.96 3.83 9.70
CA TYR A 206 5.29 3.68 9.09
C TYR A 206 5.30 2.77 7.85
N GLY A 207 4.15 2.60 7.23
CA GLY A 207 4.03 1.79 6.00
C GLY A 207 4.34 2.55 4.72
N SER A 208 4.16 3.87 4.71
CA SER A 208 4.42 4.71 3.54
C SER A 208 5.93 4.96 3.33
N ASP A 209 6.28 5.47 2.16
CA ASP A 209 7.64 5.92 1.87
C ASP A 209 8.10 6.95 2.91
N VAL A 210 9.14 6.60 3.67
CA VAL A 210 9.69 7.44 4.76
C VAL A 210 10.16 8.81 4.28
N ARG A 211 10.56 8.95 3.01
CA ARG A 211 10.94 10.23 2.44
C ARG A 211 9.73 11.15 2.27
N ARG A 212 8.58 10.57 1.86
CA ARG A 212 7.30 11.29 1.79
C ARG A 212 6.91 11.82 3.16
N HIS A 213 6.99 10.96 4.16
CA HIS A 213 6.72 11.31 5.54
C HIS A 213 7.63 12.45 6.02
N ALA A 214 8.93 12.37 5.77
CA ALA A 214 9.90 13.40 6.13
C ALA A 214 9.60 14.76 5.46
N VAL A 215 9.15 14.75 4.20
CA VAL A 215 8.75 15.98 3.48
C VAL A 215 7.52 16.59 4.12
N ILE A 216 6.49 15.79 4.40
CA ILE A 216 5.24 16.26 5.01
C ILE A 216 5.51 16.83 6.41
N GLU A 217 6.27 16.12 7.24
CA GLU A 217 6.66 16.63 8.56
C GLU A 217 7.38 17.97 8.50
N ASP A 218 8.29 18.13 7.54
CA ASP A 218 9.02 19.40 7.38
C ASP A 218 8.09 20.55 6.99
N VAL A 219 7.15 20.30 6.07
CA VAL A 219 6.12 21.27 5.67
C VAL A 219 5.23 21.65 6.85
N ILE A 220 4.72 20.66 7.58
CA ILE A 220 3.86 20.90 8.76
C ILE A 220 4.61 21.70 9.82
N LYS A 221 5.87 21.33 10.10
CA LYS A 221 6.69 22.05 11.08
C LYS A 221 6.91 23.51 10.69
N GLN A 222 7.20 23.80 9.41
CA GLN A 222 7.38 25.16 8.92
C GLN A 222 6.05 25.94 8.98
N GLY A 223 4.95 25.35 8.53
CA GLY A 223 3.62 25.98 8.61
C GLY A 223 3.20 26.25 10.05
N ASN A 224 3.37 25.29 10.95
CA ASN A 224 2.98 25.45 12.35
C ASN A 224 3.87 26.46 13.09
N SER A 225 5.15 26.59 12.72
CA SER A 225 6.04 27.65 13.26
C SER A 225 5.55 29.05 12.89
N THR A 226 4.87 29.19 11.77
CA THR A 226 4.37 30.45 11.23
C THR A 226 2.96 30.75 11.74
N LEU A 227 2.07 29.78 11.67
CA LEU A 227 0.64 29.95 11.90
C LEU A 227 0.17 29.52 13.29
N ARG A 228 0.88 28.60 13.95
CA ARG A 228 0.61 28.07 15.31
C ARG A 228 -0.80 27.48 15.51
N PHE A 229 -1.38 26.88 14.47
CA PHE A 229 -2.74 26.33 14.54
C PHE A 229 -2.80 24.87 15.03
N LEU A 230 -1.75 24.10 14.77
CA LEU A 230 -1.75 22.67 15.15
C LEU A 230 -1.16 22.52 16.55
N THR A 231 -2.01 22.24 17.52
CA THR A 231 -1.63 22.12 18.94
C THR A 231 -1.77 20.70 19.47
N ARG A 232 -2.58 19.86 18.82
CA ARG A 232 -2.86 18.48 19.23
C ARG A 232 -2.24 17.51 18.23
N GLN A 233 -1.85 16.34 18.72
CA GLN A 233 -1.29 15.29 17.86
C GLN A 233 -2.31 14.82 16.79
N GLU A 234 -3.58 14.69 17.15
CA GLU A 234 -4.65 14.32 16.22
C GLU A 234 -4.80 15.30 15.05
N GLU A 235 -4.60 16.59 15.31
CA GLU A 235 -4.63 17.65 14.28
C GLU A 235 -3.43 17.50 13.34
N ILE A 236 -2.25 17.19 13.87
CA ILE A 236 -1.03 16.94 13.10
C ILE A 236 -1.21 15.70 12.23
N ASP A 237 -1.70 14.61 12.80
CA ASP A 237 -1.94 13.34 12.10
C ASP A 237 -2.95 13.52 10.96
N HIS A 238 -4.01 14.31 11.20
CA HIS A 238 -4.98 14.66 10.17
C HIS A 238 -4.33 15.43 9.01
N GLU A 239 -3.52 16.45 9.31
CA GLU A 239 -2.82 17.23 8.28
C GLU A 239 -1.77 16.40 7.55
N MET A 240 -1.05 15.52 8.23
CA MET A 240 -0.13 14.59 7.61
C MET A 240 -0.83 13.75 6.55
N LYS A 241 -1.97 13.17 6.88
CA LYS A 241 -2.77 12.36 5.95
C LYS A 241 -3.28 13.18 4.77
N ARG A 242 -3.74 14.40 5.00
CA ARG A 242 -4.21 15.31 3.95
C ARG A 242 -3.09 15.71 2.99
N MET A 243 -1.89 15.96 3.51
CA MET A 243 -0.74 16.40 2.71
C MET A 243 -0.12 15.29 1.87
N GLU A 244 -0.43 14.02 2.13
CA GLU A 244 0.02 12.91 1.28
C GLU A 244 -0.41 13.06 -0.19
N ASP A 245 -1.49 13.79 -0.47
CA ASP A 245 -1.97 14.01 -1.82
C ASP A 245 -1.09 14.95 -2.64
N PHE A 246 -0.37 15.81 -1.96
CA PHE A 246 0.46 16.84 -2.58
C PHE A 246 1.94 16.49 -2.59
N VAL A 247 2.36 15.56 -1.74
CA VAL A 247 3.78 15.30 -1.47
C VAL A 247 4.55 14.81 -2.70
N GLU A 248 3.92 14.08 -3.62
CA GLU A 248 4.59 13.64 -4.85
C GLU A 248 5.05 14.81 -5.71
N GLU A 249 4.20 15.84 -5.85
CA GLU A 249 4.55 17.03 -6.57
C GLU A 249 5.71 17.78 -5.89
N TRP A 250 5.70 17.82 -4.56
CA TRP A 250 6.77 18.45 -3.78
C TRP A 250 8.09 17.70 -3.91
N ILE A 251 8.07 16.37 -3.89
CA ILE A 251 9.25 15.53 -4.11
C ILE A 251 9.81 15.73 -5.52
N LEU A 252 8.97 15.76 -6.54
CA LEU A 252 9.39 16.01 -7.92
C LEU A 252 10.07 17.38 -8.06
N LYS A 253 9.52 18.42 -7.42
CA LYS A 253 10.14 19.74 -7.36
C LYS A 253 11.48 19.72 -6.61
N LEU A 254 11.55 18.98 -5.50
CA LEU A 254 12.77 18.85 -4.71
C LEU A 254 13.88 18.13 -5.49
N ASP A 255 13.54 17.05 -6.23
CA ASP A 255 14.49 16.27 -7.03
C ASP A 255 14.95 16.99 -8.29
N SER A 256 14.09 17.82 -8.88
CA SER A 256 14.45 18.68 -10.03
C SER A 256 15.17 19.97 -9.62
N GLY A 257 15.22 20.26 -8.33
CA GLY A 257 15.87 21.44 -7.78
C GLY A 257 17.41 21.39 -7.90
N ARG A 258 18.06 22.55 -7.85
CA ARG A 258 19.54 22.61 -7.80
C ARG A 258 20.04 22.20 -6.43
N PRO A 259 21.07 21.35 -6.33
CA PRO A 259 21.66 20.96 -5.04
C PRO A 259 22.01 22.20 -4.19
N GLY A 260 21.62 22.15 -2.91
CA GLY A 260 21.90 23.23 -1.96
C GLY A 260 20.95 24.44 -2.01
N ILE A 261 20.10 24.56 -3.03
CA ILE A 261 19.10 25.63 -3.11
C ILE A 261 17.76 25.09 -2.57
N PRO A 262 17.14 25.80 -1.59
CA PRO A 262 15.82 25.42 -1.10
C PRO A 262 14.76 25.49 -2.20
N VAL A 263 13.92 24.47 -2.27
CA VAL A 263 12.74 24.47 -3.15
C VAL A 263 11.58 25.13 -2.42
N ARG A 264 11.03 26.16 -3.01
CA ARG A 264 9.92 26.92 -2.45
C ARG A 264 8.58 26.29 -2.88
N ILE A 265 7.77 25.91 -1.90
CA ILE A 265 6.39 25.44 -2.09
C ILE A 265 5.46 26.51 -1.52
N THR A 266 4.63 27.11 -2.38
CA THR A 266 3.73 28.20 -2.03
C THR A 266 2.29 27.71 -1.90
N ASP A 267 1.44 28.57 -1.33
CA ASP A 267 -0.01 28.39 -1.26
C ASP A 267 -0.49 27.16 -0.46
N ILE A 268 0.35 26.74 0.49
CA ILE A 268 -0.02 25.66 1.42
C ILE A 268 -0.90 26.27 2.52
N ASN A 269 -1.93 25.53 2.94
CA ASN A 269 -2.78 25.88 4.08
C ASN A 269 -3.00 24.66 4.97
N PHE A 270 -3.46 24.89 6.19
CA PHE A 270 -4.00 23.85 7.06
C PHE A 270 -5.53 23.79 6.94
N SER A 271 -6.12 22.61 7.16
CA SER A 271 -7.58 22.43 7.14
C SER A 271 -8.31 23.31 8.17
N LEU A 272 -7.67 23.53 9.33
CA LEU A 272 -8.20 24.40 10.40
C LEU A 272 -8.09 25.90 10.07
N ALA A 273 -7.33 26.26 9.04
CA ALA A 273 -7.09 27.64 8.64
C ALA A 273 -6.99 27.78 7.12
N PRO A 274 -8.07 27.47 6.38
CA PRO A 274 -8.04 27.35 4.91
C PRO A 274 -7.66 28.68 4.22
N ASP A 275 -7.96 29.82 4.82
CA ASP A 275 -7.66 31.15 4.28
C ASP A 275 -6.21 31.59 4.57
N ASN A 276 -5.53 30.94 5.53
CA ASN A 276 -4.19 31.32 5.95
C ASN A 276 -3.15 30.47 5.22
N LYS A 277 -2.65 31.02 4.12
CA LYS A 277 -1.61 30.36 3.31
C LYS A 277 -0.22 30.64 3.86
N PHE A 278 0.64 29.64 3.75
CA PHE A 278 2.07 29.78 4.07
C PHE A 278 2.96 29.23 2.95
N THR A 279 4.23 29.47 3.08
CA THR A 279 5.25 28.97 2.17
C THR A 279 6.24 28.10 2.93
N ALA A 280 6.51 26.91 2.45
CA ALA A 280 7.56 26.03 2.94
C ALA A 280 8.79 26.10 2.02
N ASN A 281 9.99 26.07 2.63
CA ASN A 281 11.27 26.03 1.94
C ASN A 281 11.94 24.69 2.21
N LEU A 282 11.80 23.74 1.28
CA LEU A 282 12.34 22.40 1.41
C LEU A 282 13.82 22.36 1.01
N LYS A 283 14.65 21.77 1.87
CA LYS A 283 16.08 21.54 1.61
C LYS A 283 16.33 20.04 1.54
N SER A 284 16.87 19.54 0.41
CA SER A 284 17.16 18.11 0.23
C SER A 284 17.93 17.52 1.42
N ARG A 285 18.99 18.18 1.88
CA ARG A 285 19.79 17.72 3.02
C ARG A 285 18.96 17.55 4.30
N THR A 286 18.07 18.49 4.60
CA THR A 286 17.19 18.40 5.79
C THR A 286 16.24 17.21 5.67
N ILE A 287 15.68 16.98 4.47
CA ILE A 287 14.80 15.84 4.22
C ILE A 287 15.57 14.52 4.33
N ASP A 288 16.77 14.44 3.76
CA ASP A 288 17.61 13.24 3.85
C ASP A 288 18.00 12.90 5.31
N ASP A 289 18.36 13.91 6.10
CA ASP A 289 18.70 13.72 7.51
C ASP A 289 17.49 13.25 8.33
N ARG A 290 16.29 13.79 8.05
CA ARG A 290 15.03 13.32 8.66
C ARG A 290 14.68 11.91 8.23
N THR A 291 14.79 11.61 6.94
CA THR A 291 14.54 10.27 6.40
C THR A 291 15.40 9.23 7.14
N LYS A 292 16.69 9.53 7.32
CA LYS A 292 17.60 8.66 8.09
C LYS A 292 17.15 8.49 9.55
N ALA A 293 16.73 9.57 10.19
CA ALA A 293 16.26 9.51 11.57
C ALA A 293 15.02 8.64 11.73
N ILE A 294 14.04 8.76 10.80
CA ILE A 294 12.83 7.94 10.78
C ILE A 294 13.19 6.47 10.58
N ILE A 295 14.06 6.15 9.61
CA ILE A 295 14.49 4.77 9.37
C ILE A 295 15.15 4.17 10.61
N ARG A 296 16.01 4.90 11.31
CA ARG A 296 16.61 4.43 12.55
C ARG A 296 15.56 4.13 13.62
N THR A 297 14.58 5.01 13.78
CA THR A 297 13.47 4.77 14.72
C THR A 297 12.72 3.47 14.36
N ILE A 298 12.46 3.23 13.08
CA ILE A 298 11.83 1.99 12.60
C ILE A 298 12.71 0.77 12.93
N ILE A 299 14.00 0.83 12.62
CA ILE A 299 14.93 -0.28 12.88
C ILE A 299 15.08 -0.53 14.38
N ASP A 300 15.11 0.50 15.22
CA ASP A 300 15.14 0.34 16.67
C ASP A 300 13.87 -0.33 17.21
N TYR A 301 12.70 -0.04 16.61
CA TYR A 301 11.47 -0.75 16.94
C TYR A 301 11.51 -2.21 16.49
N VAL A 302 12.01 -2.48 15.29
CA VAL A 302 12.20 -3.83 14.76
C VAL A 302 13.13 -4.65 15.66
N LYS A 303 14.24 -4.06 16.10
CA LYS A 303 15.17 -4.69 17.05
C LYS A 303 14.46 -5.07 18.35
N LYS A 304 13.71 -4.15 18.94
CA LYS A 304 12.94 -4.44 20.15
C LYS A 304 11.90 -5.53 19.95
N PHE A 305 11.22 -5.56 18.81
CA PHE A 305 10.29 -6.64 18.49
C PHE A 305 11.03 -7.99 18.47
N VAL A 306 12.16 -8.07 17.79
CA VAL A 306 12.94 -9.31 17.67
C VAL A 306 13.55 -9.75 18.99
N THR A 307 14.21 -8.84 19.71
CA THR A 307 14.96 -9.19 20.93
C THR A 307 14.09 -9.27 22.17
N ASP A 308 13.29 -8.26 22.43
CA ASP A 308 12.58 -8.11 23.70
C ASP A 308 11.27 -8.91 23.72
N LYS A 309 10.55 -8.93 22.59
CA LYS A 309 9.25 -9.59 22.49
C LYS A 309 9.38 -11.07 22.12
N GLU A 310 10.29 -11.39 21.22
CA GLU A 310 10.47 -12.74 20.69
C GLU A 310 11.67 -13.49 21.30
N GLY A 311 12.54 -12.82 22.03
CA GLY A 311 13.74 -13.41 22.63
C GLY A 311 14.71 -13.97 21.59
N ILE A 312 14.71 -13.39 20.39
CA ILE A 312 15.54 -13.83 19.27
C ILE A 312 16.82 -12.99 19.27
N HIS A 313 17.95 -13.63 19.29
CA HIS A 313 19.23 -12.95 19.12
C HIS A 313 19.56 -12.74 17.64
N GLU A 314 20.39 -11.75 17.32
CA GLU A 314 20.79 -11.41 15.95
C GLU A 314 21.36 -12.61 15.20
N TYR A 315 22.19 -13.42 15.87
CA TYR A 315 22.79 -14.62 15.28
C TYR A 315 21.78 -15.76 15.03
N ASP A 316 20.54 -15.68 15.54
CA ASP A 316 19.47 -16.63 15.24
C ASP A 316 18.74 -16.30 13.94
N LEU A 317 18.94 -15.09 13.41
CA LEU A 317 18.37 -14.69 12.13
C LEU A 317 19.26 -15.19 10.98
N ALA A 318 18.67 -15.97 10.08
CA ALA A 318 19.31 -16.37 8.83
C ALA A 318 19.12 -15.33 7.74
N ALA A 319 18.05 -14.55 7.80
CA ALA A 319 17.72 -13.55 6.79
C ALA A 319 16.75 -12.49 7.31
N VAL A 320 16.80 -11.31 6.66
CA VAL A 320 15.76 -10.29 6.71
C VAL A 320 15.22 -10.10 5.29
N VAL A 321 13.92 -10.27 5.11
CA VAL A 321 13.22 -10.14 3.84
C VAL A 321 12.39 -8.86 3.84
N LEU A 322 12.60 -8.00 2.87
CA LEU A 322 11.94 -6.70 2.74
C LEU A 322 10.93 -6.75 1.59
N ILE A 323 9.68 -6.39 1.88
CA ILE A 323 8.57 -6.42 0.93
C ILE A 323 7.88 -5.05 0.92
N GLY A 324 7.81 -4.42 -0.25
CA GLY A 324 7.12 -3.15 -0.45
C GLY A 324 8.02 -1.99 -0.83
N ASN A 325 7.41 -0.94 -1.37
CA ASN A 325 8.12 0.17 -2.01
C ASN A 325 8.91 1.05 -1.00
N SER A 326 8.52 1.07 0.27
CA SER A 326 9.22 1.85 1.30
C SER A 326 10.67 1.42 1.47
N PHE A 327 10.98 0.16 1.13
CA PHE A 327 12.32 -0.41 1.24
C PHE A 327 13.20 -0.20 0.00
N GLU A 328 12.74 0.53 -1.02
CA GLU A 328 13.59 0.96 -2.14
C GLU A 328 14.69 1.93 -1.69
N ASN A 329 14.53 2.54 -0.50
CA ASN A 329 15.54 3.40 0.09
C ASN A 329 16.72 2.56 0.65
N ASN A 330 17.89 2.71 0.03
CA ASN A 330 19.13 2.00 0.41
C ASN A 330 19.57 2.20 1.88
N GLN A 331 19.02 3.19 2.58
CA GLN A 331 19.34 3.41 3.99
C GLN A 331 18.80 2.27 4.87
N TYR A 332 17.67 1.64 4.52
CA TYR A 332 17.18 0.45 5.23
C TYR A 332 18.21 -0.68 5.21
N PHE A 333 18.76 -0.99 4.04
CA PHE A 333 19.79 -2.02 3.92
C PHE A 333 21.01 -1.72 4.78
N ARG A 334 21.46 -0.47 4.78
CA ARG A 334 22.63 -0.05 5.58
C ARG A 334 22.39 -0.18 7.09
N GLU A 335 21.23 0.24 7.57
CA GLU A 335 20.90 0.14 9.01
C GLU A 335 20.69 -1.33 9.44
N ILE A 336 20.14 -2.18 8.56
CA ILE A 336 19.99 -3.62 8.81
C ILE A 336 21.36 -4.32 8.79
N ASP A 337 22.21 -4.05 7.79
CA ASP A 337 23.57 -4.60 7.71
C ASP A 337 24.43 -4.20 8.93
N GLN A 338 24.23 -3.02 9.48
CA GLN A 338 24.92 -2.59 10.71
C GLN A 338 24.38 -3.26 11.97
N TRP A 339 23.17 -3.75 11.91
CA TRP A 339 22.56 -4.48 13.02
C TRP A 339 22.93 -5.95 13.03
N LEU A 340 22.95 -6.62 11.89
CA LEU A 340 23.28 -8.05 11.72
C LEU A 340 24.80 -8.26 11.60
#